data_f25224a1ce9b4f8716eed398b5adf080
#
_entry.id   f25224a1ce9b4f8716eed398b5adf080
#
_cell.length_a   1.000
_cell.length_b   1.000
_cell.length_c   1.000
_cell.angle_alpha   90.00
_cell.angle_beta   90.00
_cell.angle_gamma   90.00
#
_symmetry.space_group_name_H-M   'P 1'
#
loop_
_entity.id
_entity.type
_entity.pdbx_description
1 polymer ?
#
loop_
_entity_poly.entity_id
_entity_poly.type
_entity_poly.pdbx_seq_one_letter_code
_entity_poly.pdbx_strand_id
1 'polypeptide(L)'
;MDQAFTTHTFTSSTLHTGGMRCYTSFCPSAATIATDVPAAKGGHGQFPSPADMLAASVASCMLSMIAYTAARMELNAEGISIRAACQEGAGGISAIELDISVPIHIPEPRRKVLEAAARGCPVGNAIHPDVAKNITWHWSN
;
A
#
# COMPACT_ATOMS: atom_id res chain seq x y z
N MET A 1 -28.44 27.27 15.59
CA MET A 1 -27.09 26.69 15.37
C MET A 1 -27.21 25.68 14.24
N ASP A 2 -26.84 26.09 13.05
CA ASP A 2 -26.77 25.17 11.93
C ASP A 2 -25.58 24.25 12.14
N GLN A 3 -25.83 23.03 12.55
CA GLN A 3 -24.86 21.96 12.37
C GLN A 3 -24.77 21.73 10.87
N ALA A 4 -23.73 22.26 10.24
CA ALA A 4 -23.37 21.88 8.88
C ALA A 4 -23.13 20.39 8.89
N PHE A 5 -24.07 19.60 8.38
CA PHE A 5 -23.87 18.18 8.10
C PHE A 5 -22.74 18.11 7.08
N THR A 6 -21.57 17.64 7.52
CA THR A 6 -20.50 17.32 6.60
C THR A 6 -21.01 16.21 5.69
N THR A 7 -21.25 16.53 4.43
CA THR A 7 -21.65 15.53 3.44
C THR A 7 -20.45 14.65 3.16
N HIS A 8 -20.42 13.45 3.71
CA HIS A 8 -19.39 12.47 3.40
C HIS A 8 -19.66 11.87 2.00
N THR A 9 -18.67 11.98 1.13
CA THR A 9 -18.72 11.30 -0.17
C THR A 9 -18.02 9.96 -0.02
N PHE A 10 -18.76 8.88 -0.17
CA PHE A 10 -18.19 7.53 -0.17
C PHE A 10 -17.57 7.24 -1.54
N THR A 11 -16.34 6.70 -1.54
CA THR A 11 -15.58 6.37 -2.75
C THR A 11 -15.55 4.88 -3.06
N SER A 12 -16.09 4.05 -2.17
CA SER A 12 -16.16 2.61 -2.36
C SER A 12 -17.39 2.01 -1.68
N SER A 13 -17.81 0.86 -2.17
CA SER A 13 -18.84 0.01 -1.58
C SER A 13 -18.37 -1.43 -1.61
N THR A 14 -18.46 -2.12 -0.50
CA THR A 14 -18.04 -3.53 -0.37
C THR A 14 -19.23 -4.41 -0.05
N LEU A 15 -19.41 -5.49 -0.82
CA LEU A 15 -20.47 -6.46 -0.70
C LEU A 15 -19.90 -7.85 -0.37
N HIS A 16 -20.41 -8.51 0.67
CA HIS A 16 -20.14 -9.91 0.95
C HIS A 16 -20.98 -10.81 0.03
N THR A 17 -20.32 -11.75 -0.64
CA THR A 17 -20.98 -12.64 -1.64
C THR A 17 -21.00 -14.11 -1.23
N GLY A 18 -20.66 -14.42 0.02
CA GLY A 18 -20.59 -15.79 0.54
C GLY A 18 -19.15 -16.31 0.68
N GLY A 19 -18.95 -17.30 1.54
CA GLY A 19 -17.64 -17.94 1.74
C GLY A 19 -16.52 -16.98 2.17
N MET A 20 -16.85 -15.89 2.88
CA MET A 20 -15.93 -14.84 3.29
C MET A 20 -15.27 -14.09 2.11
N ARG A 21 -15.93 -14.13 0.93
CA ARG A 21 -15.55 -13.36 -0.25
C ARG A 21 -16.26 -12.02 -0.26
N CYS A 22 -15.53 -10.96 -0.55
CA CYS A 22 -16.07 -9.63 -0.74
C CYS A 22 -15.69 -9.07 -2.11
N TYR A 23 -16.60 -8.26 -2.67
CA TYR A 23 -16.33 -7.45 -3.85
C TYR A 23 -16.42 -5.98 -3.48
N THR A 24 -15.39 -5.23 -3.80
CA THR A 24 -15.35 -3.78 -3.59
C THR A 24 -15.39 -3.06 -4.93
N SER A 25 -16.35 -2.19 -5.10
CA SER A 25 -16.47 -1.30 -6.25
C SER A 25 -16.08 0.11 -5.85
N PHE A 26 -15.38 0.81 -6.74
CA PHE A 26 -14.92 2.18 -6.50
C PHE A 26 -15.70 3.17 -7.39
N CYS A 27 -15.87 4.39 -6.89
CA CYS A 27 -16.51 5.48 -7.62
C CYS A 27 -15.61 6.73 -7.50
N PRO A 28 -15.38 7.50 -8.57
CA PRO A 28 -15.97 7.37 -9.92
C PRO A 28 -15.20 6.42 -10.86
N SER A 29 -14.11 5.79 -10.45
CA SER A 29 -13.22 5.01 -11.32
C SER A 29 -13.85 3.75 -11.92
N ALA A 30 -14.95 3.25 -11.34
CA ALA A 30 -15.60 1.99 -11.70
C ALA A 30 -14.70 0.73 -11.57
N ALA A 31 -13.55 0.84 -10.92
CA ALA A 31 -12.70 -0.31 -10.63
C ALA A 31 -13.37 -1.24 -9.62
N THR A 32 -13.13 -2.53 -9.76
CA THR A 32 -13.63 -3.57 -8.84
C THR A 32 -12.51 -4.47 -8.40
N ILE A 33 -12.47 -4.78 -7.11
CA ILE A 33 -11.50 -5.69 -6.51
C ILE A 33 -12.25 -6.76 -5.71
N ALA A 34 -11.87 -8.02 -5.90
CA ALA A 34 -12.33 -9.12 -5.05
C ALA A 34 -11.28 -9.43 -3.98
N THR A 35 -11.74 -9.76 -2.77
CA THR A 35 -10.91 -10.26 -1.69
C THR A 35 -11.45 -11.58 -1.14
N ASP A 36 -10.54 -12.43 -0.68
CA ASP A 36 -10.84 -13.70 -0.01
C ASP A 36 -10.15 -13.77 1.35
N VAL A 37 -10.67 -14.63 2.20
CA VAL A 37 -9.91 -15.13 3.34
C VAL A 37 -9.04 -16.30 2.84
N PRO A 38 -7.78 -16.42 3.28
CA PRO A 38 -6.91 -17.54 2.92
C PRO A 38 -7.53 -18.91 3.25
N ALA A 39 -7.24 -19.91 2.42
CA ALA A 39 -7.77 -21.27 2.60
C ALA A 39 -7.41 -21.85 3.99
N ALA A 40 -6.21 -21.56 4.51
CA ALA A 40 -5.78 -21.97 5.84
C ALA A 40 -6.64 -21.40 6.98
N LYS A 41 -7.40 -20.34 6.71
CA LYS A 41 -8.34 -19.70 7.66
C LYS A 41 -9.81 -19.97 7.33
N GLY A 42 -10.08 -20.92 6.44
CA GLY A 42 -11.42 -21.36 6.07
C GLY A 42 -12.06 -20.61 4.89
N GLY A 43 -11.33 -19.74 4.22
CA GLY A 43 -11.78 -19.07 3.00
C GLY A 43 -11.44 -19.84 1.73
N HIS A 44 -11.71 -19.25 0.56
CA HIS A 44 -11.38 -19.87 -0.73
C HIS A 44 -9.94 -19.61 -1.19
N GLY A 45 -9.31 -18.52 -0.75
CA GLY A 45 -7.93 -18.17 -1.07
C GLY A 45 -7.64 -17.96 -2.56
N GLN A 46 -8.65 -17.61 -3.37
CA GLN A 46 -8.51 -17.41 -4.81
C GLN A 46 -8.18 -15.97 -5.18
N PHE A 47 -8.44 -15.04 -4.29
CA PHE A 47 -8.17 -13.60 -4.44
C PHE A 47 -7.30 -13.12 -3.29
N PRO A 48 -6.65 -11.94 -3.43
CA PRO A 48 -5.87 -11.37 -2.34
C PRO A 48 -6.71 -11.22 -1.06
N SER A 49 -6.06 -11.36 0.09
CA SER A 49 -6.69 -11.06 1.37
C SER A 49 -6.80 -9.54 1.61
N PRO A 50 -7.65 -9.09 2.53
CA PRO A 50 -7.65 -7.69 2.95
C PRO A 50 -6.28 -7.21 3.47
N ALA A 51 -5.50 -8.07 4.12
CA ALA A 51 -4.14 -7.75 4.56
C ALA A 51 -3.18 -7.54 3.37
N ASP A 52 -3.30 -8.36 2.30
CA ASP A 52 -2.54 -8.15 1.06
C ASP A 52 -2.88 -6.80 0.43
N MET A 53 -4.16 -6.41 0.46
CA MET A 53 -4.61 -5.11 -0.04
C MET A 53 -4.06 -3.95 0.79
N LEU A 54 -3.95 -4.11 2.11
CA LEU A 54 -3.34 -3.12 2.98
C LEU A 54 -1.86 -2.90 2.62
N ALA A 55 -1.10 -3.99 2.50
CA ALA A 55 0.31 -3.93 2.10
C ALA A 55 0.48 -3.30 0.71
N ALA A 56 -0.35 -3.68 -0.25
CA ALA A 56 -0.34 -3.12 -1.60
C ALA A 56 -0.67 -1.62 -1.61
N SER A 57 -1.60 -1.18 -0.76
CA SER A 57 -1.95 0.23 -0.61
C SER A 57 -0.77 1.06 -0.10
N VAL A 58 -0.05 0.57 0.91
CA VAL A 58 1.17 1.22 1.43
C VAL A 58 2.23 1.29 0.34
N ALA A 59 2.49 0.18 -0.36
CA ALA A 59 3.48 0.13 -1.45
C ALA A 59 3.14 1.11 -2.58
N SER A 60 1.88 1.15 -3.00
CA SER A 60 1.42 2.09 -4.04
C SER A 60 1.62 3.54 -3.64
N CYS A 61 1.29 3.89 -2.40
CA CYS A 61 1.48 5.24 -1.89
C CYS A 61 2.98 5.61 -1.82
N MET A 62 3.82 4.71 -1.31
CA MET A 62 5.27 4.92 -1.28
C MET A 62 5.86 5.14 -2.67
N LEU A 63 5.49 4.29 -3.65
CA LEU A 63 5.94 4.46 -5.04
C LEU A 63 5.50 5.80 -5.63
N SER A 64 4.29 6.24 -5.34
CA SER A 64 3.79 7.55 -5.79
C SER A 64 4.62 8.69 -5.21
N MET A 65 5.01 8.61 -3.94
CA MET A 65 5.86 9.60 -3.29
C MET A 65 7.29 9.59 -3.85
N ILE A 66 7.84 8.39 -4.09
CA ILE A 66 9.15 8.23 -4.74
C ILE A 66 9.13 8.82 -6.15
N ALA A 67 8.13 8.46 -6.96
CA ALA A 67 7.98 8.94 -8.33
C ALA A 67 7.82 10.47 -8.40
N TYR A 68 6.99 11.03 -7.54
CA TYR A 68 6.80 12.48 -7.44
C TYR A 68 8.11 13.20 -7.09
N THR A 69 8.85 12.67 -6.11
CA THR A 69 10.12 13.27 -5.68
C THR A 69 11.20 13.10 -6.73
N ALA A 70 11.28 11.93 -7.38
CA ALA A 70 12.21 11.68 -8.47
C ALA A 70 11.99 12.65 -9.64
N ALA A 71 10.74 12.88 -10.03
CA ALA A 71 10.41 13.82 -11.09
C ALA A 71 10.90 15.25 -10.79
N ARG A 72 10.81 15.69 -9.53
CA ARG A 72 11.34 17.00 -9.10
C ARG A 72 12.87 17.07 -9.12
N MET A 73 13.54 15.94 -9.12
CA MET A 73 15.00 15.82 -9.27
C MET A 73 15.42 15.48 -10.70
N GLU A 74 14.48 15.55 -11.65
CA GLU A 74 14.72 15.17 -13.06
C GLU A 74 15.23 13.73 -13.22
N LEU A 75 14.78 12.84 -12.33
CA LEU A 75 15.05 11.40 -12.37
C LEU A 75 13.84 10.64 -12.93
N ASN A 76 14.09 9.66 -13.78
CA ASN A 76 13.04 8.76 -14.22
C ASN A 76 12.87 7.63 -13.20
N ALA A 77 11.69 7.54 -12.58
CA ALA A 77 11.37 6.49 -11.61
C ALA A 77 10.71 5.26 -12.24
N GLU A 78 10.55 5.23 -13.55
CA GLU A 78 9.96 4.08 -14.24
C GLU A 78 10.75 2.80 -13.98
N GLY A 79 10.06 1.73 -13.65
CA GLY A 79 10.66 0.44 -13.31
C GLY A 79 11.05 0.27 -11.83
N ILE A 80 10.98 1.30 -11.00
CA ILE A 80 11.08 1.13 -9.54
C ILE A 80 9.87 0.32 -9.08
N SER A 81 10.10 -0.70 -8.27
CA SER A 81 9.06 -1.61 -7.81
C SER A 81 9.15 -1.86 -6.31
N ILE A 82 8.02 -2.21 -5.70
CA ILE A 82 7.96 -2.63 -4.29
C ILE A 82 7.24 -3.97 -4.23
N ARG A 83 7.88 -4.97 -3.60
CA ARG A 83 7.18 -6.16 -3.12
C ARG A 83 6.77 -5.91 -1.68
N ALA A 84 5.52 -6.22 -1.34
CA ALA A 84 4.97 -5.95 -0.02
C ALA A 84 4.22 -7.16 0.52
N ALA A 85 4.31 -7.36 1.82
CA ALA A 85 3.54 -8.39 2.53
C ALA A 85 3.25 -7.95 3.96
N CYS A 86 2.08 -8.31 4.49
CA CYS A 86 1.81 -8.22 5.91
C CYS A 86 2.34 -9.46 6.62
N GLN A 87 2.98 -9.26 7.78
CA GLN A 87 3.24 -10.33 8.74
C GLN A 87 2.15 -10.33 9.79
N GLU A 88 1.61 -11.52 10.06
CA GLU A 88 0.57 -11.71 11.08
C GLU A 88 1.15 -12.43 12.29
N GLY A 89 0.75 -11.98 13.47
CA GLY A 89 1.06 -12.60 14.76
C GLY A 89 -0.21 -12.86 15.56
N ALA A 90 -0.06 -13.25 16.83
CA ALA A 90 -1.19 -13.56 17.72
C ALA A 90 -2.15 -12.39 17.92
N GLY A 91 -1.67 -11.14 17.81
CA GLY A 91 -2.45 -9.90 17.96
C GLY A 91 -2.94 -9.29 16.64
N GLY A 92 -2.80 -9.98 15.50
CA GLY A 92 -3.13 -9.47 14.17
C GLY A 92 -1.89 -9.11 13.35
N ILE A 93 -1.98 -8.07 12.52
CA ILE A 93 -0.84 -7.62 11.70
C ILE A 93 0.22 -6.99 12.61
N SER A 94 1.43 -7.55 12.59
CA SER A 94 2.56 -7.09 13.39
C SER A 94 3.58 -6.25 12.61
N ALA A 95 3.69 -6.49 11.31
CA ALA A 95 4.61 -5.77 10.43
C ALA A 95 4.12 -5.76 8.98
N ILE A 96 4.62 -4.79 8.22
CA ILE A 96 4.53 -4.75 6.76
C ILE A 96 5.97 -4.76 6.24
N GLU A 97 6.30 -5.78 5.48
CA GLU A 97 7.58 -5.91 4.78
C GLU A 97 7.50 -5.22 3.42
N LEU A 98 8.51 -4.44 3.09
CA LEU A 98 8.55 -3.62 1.88
C LEU A 98 9.93 -3.70 1.25
N ASP A 99 10.04 -4.48 0.18
CA ASP A 99 11.28 -4.63 -0.61
C ASP A 99 11.23 -3.70 -1.82
N ILE A 100 12.06 -2.67 -1.83
CA ILE A 100 12.09 -1.66 -2.88
C ILE A 100 13.28 -1.93 -3.81
N SER A 101 13.00 -2.22 -5.07
CA SER A 101 14.01 -2.42 -6.11
C SER A 101 14.11 -1.20 -7.00
N VAL A 102 15.33 -0.65 -7.12
CA VAL A 102 15.63 0.53 -7.94
C VAL A 102 16.59 0.09 -9.05
N PRO A 103 16.08 -0.17 -10.29
CA PRO A 103 16.88 -0.74 -11.37
C PRO A 103 17.77 0.28 -12.09
N ILE A 104 17.68 1.55 -11.71
CA ILE A 104 18.47 2.63 -12.30
C ILE A 104 19.53 3.11 -11.32
N HIS A 105 20.66 3.60 -11.87
CA HIS A 105 21.71 4.19 -11.02
C HIS A 105 21.26 5.55 -10.50
N ILE A 106 21.25 5.68 -9.16
CA ILE A 106 20.96 6.93 -8.47
C ILE A 106 22.14 7.27 -7.56
N PRO A 107 22.75 8.47 -7.69
CA PRO A 107 23.82 8.90 -6.82
C PRO A 107 23.41 8.92 -5.34
N GLU A 108 24.29 8.49 -4.46
CA GLU A 108 23.98 8.28 -3.04
C GLU A 108 23.31 9.47 -2.34
N PRO A 109 23.68 10.74 -2.55
CA PRO A 109 22.99 11.86 -1.92
C PRO A 109 21.50 11.95 -2.29
N ARG A 110 21.15 11.57 -3.53
CA ARG A 110 19.77 11.54 -4.01
C ARG A 110 18.99 10.35 -3.50
N ARG A 111 19.67 9.23 -3.19
CA ARG A 111 19.04 8.05 -2.56
C ARG A 111 18.37 8.43 -1.24
N LYS A 112 19.04 9.19 -0.38
CA LYS A 112 18.50 9.65 0.91
C LYS A 112 17.22 10.49 0.76
N VAL A 113 17.13 11.28 -0.30
CA VAL A 113 15.93 12.07 -0.59
C VAL A 113 14.75 11.17 -0.95
N LEU A 114 14.98 10.13 -1.76
CA LEU A 114 13.94 9.15 -2.10
C LEU A 114 13.53 8.29 -0.90
N GLU A 115 14.47 7.91 -0.05
CA GLU A 115 14.20 7.19 1.19
C GLU A 115 13.31 8.02 2.14
N ALA A 116 13.59 9.31 2.27
CA ALA A 116 12.76 10.21 3.06
C ALA A 116 11.36 10.37 2.46
N ALA A 117 11.25 10.44 1.12
CA ALA A 117 9.97 10.52 0.42
C ALA A 117 9.11 9.27 0.67
N ALA A 118 9.70 8.07 0.61
CA ALA A 118 9.01 6.83 0.91
C ALA A 118 8.45 6.81 2.35
N ARG A 119 9.24 7.24 3.32
CA ARG A 119 8.81 7.33 4.73
C ARG A 119 7.76 8.41 4.97
N GLY A 120 7.66 9.41 4.11
CA GLY A 120 6.63 10.45 4.14
C GLY A 120 5.28 10.05 3.55
N CYS A 121 5.12 8.79 3.15
CA CYS A 121 3.89 8.26 2.56
C CYS A 121 2.70 8.39 3.53
N PRO A 122 1.63 9.15 3.18
CA PRO A 122 0.50 9.37 4.06
C PRO A 122 -0.21 8.09 4.49
N VAL A 123 -0.35 7.12 3.58
CA VAL A 123 -1.00 5.83 3.87
C VAL A 123 -0.15 5.03 4.86
N GLY A 124 1.16 4.96 4.65
CA GLY A 124 2.06 4.30 5.59
C GLY A 124 2.06 4.96 6.97
N ASN A 125 1.96 6.28 7.03
CA ASN A 125 1.92 7.03 8.28
C ASN A 125 0.57 6.92 9.01
N ALA A 126 -0.49 6.48 8.34
CA ALA A 126 -1.78 6.18 8.96
C ALA A 126 -1.85 4.81 9.62
N ILE A 127 -0.87 3.94 9.36
CA ILE A 127 -0.75 2.62 10.00
C ILE A 127 -0.41 2.80 11.49
N HIS A 128 -1.04 1.97 12.34
CA HIS A 128 -0.79 2.02 13.78
C HIS A 128 0.72 1.93 14.09
N PRO A 129 1.24 2.74 15.04
CA PRO A 129 2.68 2.78 15.35
C PRO A 129 3.28 1.43 15.77
N ASP A 130 2.47 0.54 16.37
CA ASP A 130 2.90 -0.79 16.79
C ASP A 130 3.11 -1.76 15.61
N VAL A 131 2.62 -1.42 14.42
CA VAL A 131 2.87 -2.18 13.20
C VAL A 131 4.16 -1.67 12.56
N ALA A 132 5.21 -2.49 12.60
CA ALA A 132 6.49 -2.14 12.02
C ALA A 132 6.40 -2.05 10.49
N LYS A 133 7.02 -1.05 9.88
CA LYS A 133 7.24 -0.98 8.44
C LYS A 133 8.72 -1.24 8.17
N ASN A 134 9.02 -2.44 7.72
CA ASN A 134 10.38 -2.90 7.45
C ASN A 134 10.70 -2.64 5.98
N ILE A 135 11.48 -1.61 5.72
CA ILE A 135 11.83 -1.18 4.37
C ILE A 135 13.25 -1.63 4.03
N THR A 136 13.38 -2.41 2.97
CA THR A 136 14.68 -2.84 2.42
C THR A 136 14.85 -2.24 1.03
N TRP A 137 15.99 -1.60 0.78
CA TRP A 137 16.32 -0.99 -0.49
C TRP A 137 17.35 -1.82 -1.24
N HIS A 138 17.06 -2.08 -2.51
CA HIS A 138 17.97 -2.73 -3.46
C HIS A 138 18.32 -1.72 -4.55
N TRP A 139 19.43 -1.04 -4.37
CA TRP A 139 19.92 -0.04 -5.32
C TRP A 139 20.75 -0.70 -6.42
N SER A 140 20.54 -0.27 -7.67
CA SER A 140 21.47 -0.62 -8.76
C SER A 140 22.81 0.08 -8.55
N ASN A 141 23.90 -0.63 -8.77
CA ASN A 141 25.27 -0.12 -8.70
C ASN A 141 25.62 0.75 -9.92
#